data_645a3ecfaa8ef83c7765d34ffb3c4933
#
_entry.id   645a3ecfaa8ef83c7765d34ffb3c4933
#
_cell.length_a   1.000
_cell.length_b   1.000
_cell.length_c   1.000
_cell.angle_alpha   90.00
_cell.angle_beta   90.00
_cell.angle_gamma   90.00
#
_symmetry.space_group_name_H-M   'P 1'
#
loop_
_entity.id
_entity.type
_entity.pdbx_description
1 polymer ?
#
loop_
_entity_poly.entity_id
_entity_poly.type
_entity_poly.pdbx_seq_one_letter_code
_entity_poly.pdbx_strand_id
1 'polypeptide(L)'
;YALAGALNLGVPDSGARYPASRLNPITLIREFHQANLILWRDRDGGLSLAVTTIFWGLGATLQFAVLRWADDVLELPLNEAAYLQAAVAVGVVIGACAAGRWVPLARAKNMLAAGVLLGLLLPVIALSADLKLAIPLLLLVGAVGGLLVVPLNALLQHRGCMRLSAGRSIAV
;
A
#
# COMPACT_ATOMS: atom_id res chain seq x y z
N TYR A 1 7.12 -18.76 -5.96
CA TYR A 1 8.12 -18.11 -6.81
C TYR A 1 8.17 -18.74 -8.21
N ALA A 2 8.14 -20.09 -8.35
CA ALA A 2 8.17 -20.77 -9.66
C ALA A 2 6.97 -20.39 -10.54
N LEU A 3 5.75 -20.35 -9.97
CA LEU A 3 4.54 -19.92 -10.68
C LEU A 3 4.63 -18.45 -11.11
N ALA A 4 5.15 -17.56 -10.26
CA ALA A 4 5.35 -16.16 -10.61
C ALA A 4 6.38 -16.00 -11.75
N GLY A 5 7.46 -16.80 -11.73
CA GLY A 5 8.43 -16.87 -12.81
C GLY A 5 7.81 -17.34 -14.13
N ALA A 6 6.98 -18.38 -14.09
CA ALA A 6 6.29 -18.91 -15.28
C ALA A 6 5.30 -17.87 -15.86
N LEU A 7 4.57 -17.15 -15.02
CA LEU A 7 3.67 -16.07 -15.45
C LEU A 7 4.43 -14.89 -16.10
N ASN A 8 5.64 -14.57 -15.60
CA ASN A 8 6.49 -13.56 -16.20
C ASN A 8 6.95 -13.89 -17.62
N LEU A 9 7.12 -15.16 -17.97
CA LEU A 9 7.46 -15.58 -19.33
C LEU A 9 6.33 -15.26 -20.35
N GLY A 10 5.10 -15.13 -19.88
CA GLY A 10 3.94 -14.74 -20.70
C GLY A 10 3.77 -13.24 -20.91
N VAL A 11 4.61 -12.39 -20.27
CA VAL A 11 4.53 -10.93 -20.45
C VAL A 11 5.12 -10.55 -21.82
N PRO A 12 4.33 -9.94 -22.73
CA PRO A 12 4.81 -9.56 -24.04
C PRO A 12 5.89 -8.46 -23.94
N ASP A 13 6.90 -8.55 -24.78
CA ASP A 13 7.92 -7.48 -24.87
C ASP A 13 7.24 -6.19 -25.33
N SER A 14 7.32 -5.14 -24.52
CA SER A 14 6.78 -3.82 -24.84
C SER A 14 7.57 -3.09 -25.94
N GLY A 15 8.72 -3.62 -26.36
CA GLY A 15 9.63 -2.99 -27.32
C GLY A 15 10.31 -1.71 -26.81
N ALA A 16 10.06 -1.31 -25.58
CA ALA A 16 10.66 -0.13 -24.97
C ALA A 16 12.15 -0.36 -24.72
N ARG A 17 13.00 0.33 -25.49
CA ARG A 17 14.45 0.30 -25.30
C ARG A 17 14.92 1.56 -24.59
N TYR A 18 15.49 1.39 -23.42
CA TYR A 18 16.11 2.48 -22.68
C TYR A 18 17.63 2.48 -22.93
N PRO A 19 18.27 3.68 -23.05
CA PRO A 19 19.71 3.73 -23.18
C PRO A 19 20.39 3.06 -21.98
N ALA A 20 21.46 2.31 -22.26
CA ALA A 20 22.21 1.62 -21.22
C ALA A 20 22.74 2.65 -20.20
N SER A 21 22.26 2.54 -18.95
CA SER A 21 22.76 3.37 -17.87
C SER A 21 24.11 2.85 -17.39
N ARG A 22 25.11 3.72 -17.29
CA ARG A 22 26.37 3.37 -16.63
C ARG A 22 26.07 3.13 -15.15
N LEU A 23 26.37 1.93 -14.66
CA LEU A 23 26.17 1.53 -13.25
C LEU A 23 27.21 2.23 -12.34
N ASN A 24 27.12 3.54 -12.22
CA ASN A 24 27.88 4.30 -11.24
C ASN A 24 26.97 4.56 -10.03
N PRO A 25 27.29 4.02 -8.83
CA PRO A 25 26.45 4.15 -7.64
C PRO A 25 26.12 5.60 -7.29
N ILE A 26 27.08 6.51 -7.44
CA ILE A 26 26.87 7.94 -7.14
C ILE A 26 25.88 8.58 -8.09
N THR A 27 25.95 8.22 -9.38
CA THR A 27 25.00 8.73 -10.41
C THR A 27 23.60 8.19 -10.11
N LEU A 28 23.47 6.91 -9.74
CA LEU A 28 22.18 6.29 -9.41
C LEU A 28 21.54 6.95 -8.18
N ILE A 29 22.31 7.20 -7.11
CA ILE A 29 21.81 7.89 -5.92
C ILE A 29 21.35 9.31 -6.27
N ARG A 30 22.12 10.03 -7.09
CA ARG A 30 21.75 11.39 -7.52
C ARG A 30 20.48 11.39 -8.40
N GLU A 31 20.36 10.44 -9.31
CA GLU A 31 19.18 10.29 -10.15
C GLU A 31 17.95 9.91 -9.36
N PHE A 32 18.08 9.00 -8.37
CA PHE A 32 17.02 8.66 -7.43
C PHE A 32 16.57 9.88 -6.62
N HIS A 33 17.50 10.64 -6.08
CA HIS A 33 17.18 11.85 -5.31
C HIS A 33 16.48 12.91 -6.17
N GLN A 34 16.91 13.10 -7.42
CA GLN A 34 16.26 13.99 -8.35
C GLN A 34 14.84 13.52 -8.73
N ALA A 35 14.66 12.24 -8.98
CA ALA A 35 13.35 11.65 -9.25
C ALA A 35 12.39 11.85 -8.07
N ASN A 36 12.87 11.61 -6.86
CA ASN A 36 12.12 11.83 -5.63
C ASN A 36 11.71 13.31 -5.48
N LEU A 37 12.64 14.25 -5.68
CA LEU A 37 12.34 15.67 -5.61
C LEU A 37 11.30 16.12 -6.66
N ILE A 38 11.34 15.57 -7.86
CA ILE A 38 10.37 15.87 -8.92
C ILE A 38 8.96 15.43 -8.48
N LEU A 39 8.83 14.23 -7.92
CA LEU A 39 7.55 13.72 -7.43
C LEU A 39 7.05 14.50 -6.21
N TRP A 40 7.92 14.86 -5.26
CA TRP A 40 7.55 15.67 -4.10
C TRP A 40 7.08 17.09 -4.48
N ARG A 41 7.61 17.67 -5.54
CA ARG A 41 7.19 18.97 -6.06
C ARG A 41 5.88 18.93 -6.86
N ASP A 42 5.51 17.77 -7.39
CA ASP A 42 4.20 17.58 -8.01
C ASP A 42 3.14 17.43 -6.91
N ARG A 43 2.11 18.29 -6.94
CA ARG A 43 1.09 18.35 -5.87
C ARG A 43 0.40 17.01 -5.65
N ASP A 44 0.04 16.32 -6.72
CA ASP A 44 -0.68 15.04 -6.64
C ASP A 44 0.29 13.88 -6.41
N GLY A 45 1.48 13.95 -7.03
CA GLY A 45 2.57 12.99 -6.83
C GLY A 45 3.09 13.00 -5.39
N GLY A 46 3.41 14.17 -4.85
CA GLY A 46 3.89 14.35 -3.49
C GLY A 46 2.86 13.92 -2.43
N LEU A 47 1.58 14.27 -2.64
CA LEU A 47 0.50 13.82 -1.75
C LEU A 47 0.38 12.30 -1.74
N SER A 48 0.36 11.68 -2.93
CA SER A 48 0.25 10.22 -3.06
C SER A 48 1.47 9.52 -2.46
N LEU A 49 2.67 10.03 -2.73
CA LEU A 49 3.92 9.51 -2.17
C LEU A 49 3.91 9.57 -0.63
N ALA A 50 3.56 10.72 -0.05
CA ALA A 50 3.48 10.89 1.39
C ALA A 50 2.50 9.91 2.04
N VAL A 51 1.26 9.85 1.52
CA VAL A 51 0.22 8.98 2.09
C VAL A 51 0.60 7.50 1.94
N THR A 52 1.14 7.10 0.79
CA THR A 52 1.56 5.72 0.56
C THR A 52 2.71 5.33 1.50
N THR A 53 3.71 6.20 1.66
CA THR A 53 4.85 5.97 2.57
C THR A 53 4.38 5.84 4.02
N ILE A 54 3.52 6.77 4.48
CA ILE A 54 2.95 6.73 5.83
C ILE A 54 2.11 5.47 6.03
N PHE A 55 1.29 5.11 5.03
CA PHE A 55 0.46 3.91 5.09
C PHE A 55 1.28 2.64 5.29
N TRP A 56 2.35 2.47 4.53
CA TRP A 56 3.22 1.30 4.66
C TRP A 56 4.02 1.29 5.96
N GLY A 57 4.51 2.45 6.40
CA GLY A 57 5.20 2.61 7.68
C GLY A 57 4.30 2.28 8.88
N LEU A 58 3.09 2.85 8.91
CA LEU A 58 2.10 2.56 9.95
C LEU A 58 1.61 1.11 9.86
N GLY A 59 1.40 0.58 8.65
CA GLY A 59 0.96 -0.79 8.43
C GLY A 59 1.92 -1.81 9.03
N ALA A 60 3.23 -1.62 8.82
CA ALA A 60 4.26 -2.46 9.43
C ALA A 60 4.21 -2.42 10.97
N THR A 61 4.05 -1.24 11.55
CA THR A 61 3.94 -1.07 13.01
C THR A 61 2.65 -1.70 13.55
N LEU A 62 1.52 -1.47 12.87
CA LEU A 62 0.22 -2.02 13.27
C LEU A 62 0.18 -3.55 13.19
N GLN A 63 0.92 -4.15 12.28
CA GLN A 63 1.03 -5.60 12.20
C GLN A 63 1.54 -6.20 13.52
N PHE A 64 2.59 -5.63 14.10
CA PHE A 64 3.09 -6.05 15.40
C PHE A 64 2.15 -5.67 16.55
N ALA A 65 1.53 -4.49 16.46
CA ALA A 65 0.58 -4.03 17.47
C ALA A 65 -0.66 -4.94 17.56
N VAL A 66 -1.19 -5.43 16.44
CA VAL A 66 -2.32 -6.37 16.41
C VAL A 66 -1.94 -7.70 17.05
N LEU A 67 -0.73 -8.23 16.78
CA LEU A 67 -0.28 -9.46 17.40
C LEU A 67 -0.17 -9.32 18.93
N ARG A 68 0.41 -8.19 19.39
CA ARG A 68 0.54 -7.93 20.82
C ARG A 68 -0.80 -7.70 21.50
N TRP A 69 -1.70 -6.95 20.86
CA TRP A 69 -3.05 -6.76 21.35
C TRP A 69 -3.83 -8.08 21.46
N ALA A 70 -3.65 -8.98 20.48
CA ALA A 70 -4.28 -10.30 20.52
C ALA A 70 -3.77 -11.16 21.69
N ASP A 71 -2.49 -11.06 22.02
CA ASP A 71 -1.88 -11.73 23.17
C ASP A 71 -2.34 -11.09 24.49
N ASP A 72 -2.19 -9.77 24.62
CA ASP A 72 -2.42 -9.04 25.87
C ASP A 72 -3.92 -8.91 26.24
N VAL A 73 -4.84 -8.84 25.26
CA VAL A 73 -6.27 -8.52 25.48
C VAL A 73 -7.19 -9.70 25.19
N LEU A 74 -6.89 -10.47 24.14
CA LEU A 74 -7.70 -11.63 23.76
C LEU A 74 -7.14 -12.95 24.32
N GLU A 75 -5.98 -12.90 24.98
CA GLU A 75 -5.27 -14.07 25.52
C GLU A 75 -5.05 -15.17 24.46
N LEU A 76 -4.90 -14.78 23.19
CA LEU A 76 -4.72 -15.69 22.08
C LEU A 76 -3.25 -16.07 21.91
N PRO A 77 -2.92 -17.35 21.74
CA PRO A 77 -1.57 -17.77 21.41
C PRO A 77 -1.17 -17.25 20.02
N LEU A 78 0.13 -17.07 19.78
CA LEU A 78 0.68 -16.42 18.58
C LEU A 78 0.20 -17.06 17.27
N ASN A 79 0.02 -18.38 17.25
CA ASN A 79 -0.50 -19.10 16.08
C ASN A 79 -1.96 -18.72 15.76
N GLU A 80 -2.78 -18.44 16.76
CA GLU A 80 -4.17 -18.01 16.57
C GLU A 80 -4.22 -16.50 16.22
N ALA A 81 -3.38 -15.69 16.86
CA ALA A 81 -3.22 -14.28 16.49
C ALA A 81 -2.84 -14.07 15.02
N ALA A 82 -2.12 -15.03 14.41
CA ALA A 82 -1.81 -14.99 12.99
C ALA A 82 -3.06 -15.06 12.08
N TYR A 83 -4.15 -15.70 12.52
CA TYR A 83 -5.40 -15.70 11.74
C TYR A 83 -6.07 -14.32 11.70
N LEU A 84 -5.85 -13.48 12.71
CA LEU A 84 -6.32 -12.09 12.70
C LEU A 84 -5.60 -11.28 11.60
N GLN A 85 -4.32 -11.55 11.36
CA GLN A 85 -3.58 -10.96 10.23
C GLN A 85 -4.15 -11.43 8.88
N ALA A 86 -4.56 -12.69 8.78
CA ALA A 86 -5.23 -13.20 7.58
C ALA A 86 -6.56 -12.48 7.33
N ALA A 87 -7.34 -12.16 8.37
CA ALA A 87 -8.57 -11.37 8.23
C ALA A 87 -8.28 -9.98 7.67
N VAL A 88 -7.23 -9.29 8.16
CA VAL A 88 -6.79 -7.99 7.60
C VAL A 88 -6.40 -8.14 6.13
N ALA A 89 -5.62 -9.17 5.79
CA ALA A 89 -5.18 -9.41 4.40
C ALA A 89 -6.36 -9.65 3.45
N VAL A 90 -7.35 -10.45 3.86
CA VAL A 90 -8.59 -10.67 3.10
C VAL A 90 -9.33 -9.33 2.92
N GLY A 91 -9.43 -8.53 3.97
CA GLY A 91 -9.99 -7.18 3.89
C GLY A 91 -9.28 -6.33 2.85
N VAL A 92 -7.94 -6.29 2.87
CA VAL A 92 -7.14 -5.53 1.89
C VAL A 92 -7.45 -5.95 0.46
N VAL A 93 -7.56 -7.26 0.19
CA VAL A 93 -7.91 -7.78 -1.13
C VAL A 93 -9.30 -7.29 -1.55
N ILE A 94 -10.30 -7.38 -0.67
CA ILE A 94 -11.66 -6.89 -0.94
C ILE A 94 -11.64 -5.39 -1.26
N GLY A 95 -10.97 -4.60 -0.42
CA GLY A 95 -10.83 -3.15 -0.60
C GLY A 95 -10.09 -2.78 -1.89
N ALA A 96 -9.03 -3.51 -2.22
CA ALA A 96 -8.26 -3.32 -3.46
C ALA A 96 -9.10 -3.63 -4.71
N CYS A 97 -9.86 -4.73 -4.71
CA CYS A 97 -10.78 -5.07 -5.79
C CYS A 97 -11.88 -4.02 -5.96
N ALA A 98 -12.46 -3.58 -4.84
CA ALA A 98 -13.46 -2.52 -4.84
C ALA A 98 -12.90 -1.21 -5.39
N ALA A 99 -11.68 -0.82 -4.96
CA ALA A 99 -11.00 0.36 -5.47
C ALA A 99 -10.76 0.28 -6.98
N GLY A 100 -10.23 -0.83 -7.46
CA GLY A 100 -9.96 -1.04 -8.89
C GLY A 100 -11.22 -1.01 -9.76
N ARG A 101 -12.36 -1.44 -9.20
CA ARG A 101 -13.63 -1.50 -9.93
C ARG A 101 -14.38 -0.16 -9.94
N TRP A 102 -14.37 0.58 -8.82
CA TRP A 102 -15.30 1.70 -8.62
C TRP A 102 -14.62 3.06 -8.45
N VAL A 103 -13.31 3.09 -8.21
CA VAL A 103 -12.61 4.36 -8.00
C VAL A 103 -11.79 4.74 -9.22
N PRO A 104 -12.30 5.65 -10.08
CA PRO A 104 -11.51 6.17 -11.20
C PRO A 104 -10.33 7.01 -10.70
N LEU A 105 -9.25 7.03 -11.44
CA LEU A 105 -8.01 7.75 -11.09
C LEU A 105 -8.25 9.23 -10.74
N ALA A 106 -9.19 9.88 -11.43
CA ALA A 106 -9.57 11.27 -11.15
C ALA A 106 -10.13 11.49 -9.74
N ARG A 107 -10.70 10.45 -9.11
CA ARG A 107 -11.25 10.48 -7.75
C ARG A 107 -10.32 9.88 -6.69
N ALA A 108 -9.11 9.50 -7.06
CA ALA A 108 -8.16 8.88 -6.13
C ALA A 108 -7.95 9.72 -4.86
N LYS A 109 -7.89 11.05 -4.98
CA LYS A 109 -7.74 11.96 -3.83
C LYS A 109 -8.92 11.95 -2.86
N ASN A 110 -10.11 11.63 -3.32
CA ASN A 110 -11.29 11.53 -2.44
C ASN A 110 -11.17 10.36 -1.46
N MET A 111 -10.31 9.38 -1.78
CA MET A 111 -10.04 8.24 -0.89
C MET A 111 -9.22 8.63 0.34
N LEU A 112 -8.73 9.85 0.46
CA LEU A 112 -8.12 10.35 1.70
C LEU A 112 -9.10 10.30 2.88
N ALA A 113 -10.41 10.42 2.62
CA ALA A 113 -11.44 10.21 3.63
C ALA A 113 -11.41 8.78 4.23
N ALA A 114 -11.04 7.77 3.42
CA ALA A 114 -10.81 6.42 3.92
C ALA A 114 -9.65 6.35 4.91
N GLY A 115 -8.62 7.20 4.74
CA GLY A 115 -7.53 7.32 5.71
C GLY A 115 -7.99 7.85 7.08
N VAL A 116 -8.90 8.82 7.08
CA VAL A 116 -9.51 9.32 8.33
C VAL A 116 -10.35 8.22 8.97
N LEU A 117 -11.15 7.52 8.19
CA LEU A 117 -11.95 6.39 8.69
C LEU A 117 -11.06 5.29 9.28
N LEU A 118 -9.93 4.98 8.63
CA LEU A 118 -8.95 4.02 9.14
C LEU A 118 -8.44 4.45 10.52
N GLY A 119 -8.07 5.73 10.68
CA GLY A 119 -7.61 6.28 11.94
C GLY A 119 -8.66 6.20 13.06
N LEU A 120 -9.95 6.33 12.71
CA LEU A 120 -11.06 6.21 13.67
C LEU A 120 -11.39 4.76 14.04
N LEU A 121 -11.14 3.80 13.15
CA LEU A 121 -11.39 2.39 13.40
C LEU A 121 -10.35 1.77 14.37
N LEU A 122 -9.11 2.24 14.36
CA LEU A 122 -8.04 1.69 15.20
C LEU A 122 -8.33 1.76 16.71
N PRO A 123 -8.76 2.91 17.28
CA PRO A 123 -9.17 2.95 18.68
C PRO A 123 -10.33 2.03 19.01
N VAL A 124 -11.30 1.86 18.09
CA VAL A 124 -12.44 0.97 18.28
C VAL A 124 -11.98 -0.48 18.43
N ILE A 125 -11.00 -0.90 17.62
CA ILE A 125 -10.40 -2.24 17.73
C ILE A 125 -9.64 -2.38 19.05
N ALA A 126 -8.81 -1.39 19.38
CA ALA A 126 -7.99 -1.43 20.59
C ALA A 126 -8.82 -1.56 21.88
N LEU A 127 -10.04 -1.02 21.87
CA LEU A 127 -10.98 -1.09 22.99
C LEU A 127 -11.87 -2.35 22.96
N SER A 128 -11.85 -3.13 21.89
CA SER A 128 -12.66 -4.35 21.81
C SER A 128 -11.92 -5.52 22.47
N ALA A 129 -12.61 -6.25 23.34
CA ALA A 129 -12.11 -7.46 23.98
C ALA A 129 -12.85 -8.74 23.51
N ASP A 130 -13.68 -8.63 22.48
CA ASP A 130 -14.45 -9.74 21.92
C ASP A 130 -13.92 -10.13 20.54
N LEU A 131 -13.46 -11.37 20.42
CA LEU A 131 -12.95 -11.94 19.18
C LEU A 131 -13.99 -11.90 18.03
N LYS A 132 -15.27 -12.07 18.34
CA LYS A 132 -16.36 -12.04 17.35
C LYS A 132 -16.52 -10.64 16.73
N LEU A 133 -16.21 -9.60 17.49
CA LEU A 133 -16.21 -8.21 17.01
C LEU A 133 -14.88 -7.83 16.35
N ALA A 134 -13.78 -8.38 16.86
CA ALA A 134 -12.44 -8.11 16.36
C ALA A 134 -12.25 -8.53 14.89
N ILE A 135 -12.70 -9.73 14.51
CA ILE A 135 -12.53 -10.27 13.15
C ILE A 135 -13.18 -9.36 12.09
N PRO A 136 -14.48 -9.01 12.17
CA PRO A 136 -15.10 -8.13 11.18
C PRO A 136 -14.50 -6.70 11.19
N LEU A 137 -14.07 -6.19 12.34
CA LEU A 137 -13.40 -4.89 12.42
C LEU A 137 -12.03 -4.92 11.73
N LEU A 138 -11.23 -5.95 11.94
CA LEU A 138 -9.94 -6.12 11.27
C LEU A 138 -10.09 -6.30 9.76
N LEU A 139 -11.10 -7.06 9.33
CA LEU A 139 -11.45 -7.18 7.92
C LEU A 139 -11.85 -5.82 7.33
N LEU A 140 -12.64 -5.03 8.06
CA LEU A 140 -13.04 -3.69 7.65
C LEU A 140 -11.83 -2.74 7.56
N VAL A 141 -10.93 -2.77 8.54
CA VAL A 141 -9.66 -2.00 8.50
C VAL A 141 -8.84 -2.36 7.28
N GLY A 142 -8.69 -3.65 6.99
CA GLY A 142 -8.04 -4.11 5.77
C GLY A 142 -8.71 -3.55 4.51
N ALA A 143 -10.05 -3.65 4.42
CA ALA A 143 -10.81 -3.17 3.26
C ALA A 143 -10.68 -1.65 3.07
N VAL A 144 -10.78 -0.87 4.14
CA VAL A 144 -10.58 0.59 4.09
C VAL A 144 -9.14 0.93 3.70
N GLY A 145 -8.16 0.16 4.20
CA GLY A 145 -6.75 0.29 3.81
C GLY A 145 -6.53 0.04 2.32
N GLY A 146 -7.11 -1.02 1.78
CA GLY A 146 -7.07 -1.34 0.34
C GLY A 146 -7.72 -0.25 -0.52
N LEU A 147 -8.88 0.26 -0.08
CA LEU A 147 -9.58 1.38 -0.73
C LEU A 147 -8.75 2.67 -0.74
N LEU A 148 -7.93 2.90 0.28
CA LEU A 148 -7.05 4.05 0.37
C LEU A 148 -5.82 3.91 -0.52
N VAL A 149 -5.06 2.81 -0.34
CA VAL A 149 -3.71 2.70 -0.90
C VAL A 149 -3.71 2.45 -2.39
N VAL A 150 -4.66 1.65 -2.92
CA VAL A 150 -4.65 1.25 -4.33
C VAL A 150 -4.83 2.44 -5.29
N PRO A 151 -5.86 3.32 -5.13
CA PRO A 151 -6.02 4.45 -6.04
C PRO A 151 -4.90 5.50 -5.90
N LEU A 152 -4.37 5.70 -4.68
CA LEU A 152 -3.26 6.64 -4.47
C LEU A 152 -1.96 6.13 -5.05
N ASN A 153 -1.70 4.82 -4.96
CA ASN A 153 -0.55 4.20 -5.62
C ASN A 153 -0.66 4.26 -7.14
N ALA A 154 -1.86 4.03 -7.69
CA ALA A 154 -2.12 4.20 -9.12
C ALA A 154 -1.92 5.67 -9.56
N LEU A 155 -2.34 6.65 -8.76
CA LEU A 155 -2.12 8.06 -9.02
C LEU A 155 -0.62 8.40 -8.97
N LEU A 156 0.11 7.89 -8.00
CA LEU A 156 1.57 8.06 -7.88
C LEU A 156 2.28 7.52 -9.12
N GLN A 157 1.96 6.30 -9.54
CA GLN A 157 2.55 5.68 -10.73
C GLN A 157 2.20 6.47 -12.01
N HIS A 158 0.96 6.92 -12.15
CA HIS A 158 0.55 7.73 -13.29
C HIS A 158 1.31 9.06 -13.35
N ARG A 159 1.44 9.77 -12.23
CA ARG A 159 2.21 11.01 -12.16
C ARG A 159 3.70 10.77 -12.39
N GLY A 160 4.24 9.70 -11.82
CA GLY A 160 5.62 9.30 -12.05
C GLY A 160 5.91 8.98 -13.52
N CYS A 161 5.02 8.25 -14.18
CA CYS A 161 5.16 7.95 -15.61
C CYS A 161 5.11 9.22 -16.49
N MET A 162 4.29 10.22 -16.13
CA MET A 162 4.19 11.48 -16.85
C MET A 162 5.40 12.42 -16.63
N ARG A 163 6.03 12.38 -15.46
CA ARG A 163 7.12 13.29 -15.07
C ARG A 163 8.50 12.67 -15.22
N LEU A 164 8.57 11.34 -15.15
CA LEU A 164 9.77 10.53 -15.23
C LEU A 164 9.60 9.49 -16.35
N SER A 165 10.33 8.38 -16.27
CA SER A 165 10.03 7.17 -17.06
C SER A 165 9.30 6.15 -16.19
N ALA A 166 8.60 5.18 -16.79
CA ALA A 166 7.87 4.15 -16.08
C ALA A 166 8.76 3.40 -15.06
N GLY A 167 9.99 3.02 -15.45
CA GLY A 167 10.94 2.36 -14.57
C GLY A 167 11.43 3.24 -13.41
N ARG A 168 11.66 4.53 -13.65
CA ARG A 168 12.09 5.48 -12.60
C ARG A 168 10.96 5.81 -11.61
N SER A 169 9.71 5.77 -12.05
CA SER A 169 8.56 6.04 -11.17
C SER A 169 8.26 4.92 -10.20
N ILE A 170 8.65 3.68 -10.52
CA ILE A 170 8.47 2.51 -9.63
C ILE A 170 9.61 2.43 -8.61
N ALA A 171 10.77 2.97 -8.93
CA ALA A 171 11.96 2.93 -8.07
C ALA A 171 11.95 3.98 -6.94
N VAL A 172 11.03 4.95 -6.95
CA VAL A 172 10.84 5.98 -5.92
C VAL A 172 9.77 5.56 -4.93
#